data_14001cc2a83948e89c4c96bc799919de
#
_entry.id   14001cc2a83948e89c4c96bc799919de
#
_cell.length_a   1.000
_cell.length_b   1.000
_cell.length_c   1.000
_cell.angle_alpha   90.00
_cell.angle_beta   90.00
_cell.angle_gamma   90.00
#
_symmetry.space_group_name_H-M   'P 1'
#
loop_
_entity.id
_entity.type
_entity.pdbx_description
1 polymer ?
#
loop_
_entity_poly.entity_id
_entity_poly.type
_entity_poly.pdbx_seq_one_letter_code
_entity_poly.pdbx_strand_id
1 'polypeptide(L)'
;MTLRIRRREVLRGLAAAGAGALAASSAHALDPDSRVGIAVLEHGSGYDARPGAVEERLWETTKRTSILVRKRPIGVKATDPALFTLPLLLWLGNGDAPPFETAESNLLGRWVRAGGLLLIDDASPEGADAFDAVVRRELQRLLPGRPLVRLSNDHTVYRSFFLLERPFGRIDRTRTLEGIDLDDRTAVIYSRNDLFGAFGRDPGGGWRLPVVPGGDGQREMALRTGINVLMYATCLSYKRDQVHVTEILRRRKWRVDDGGSVR
;
A
#
# COMPACT_ATOMS: atom_id res chain seq x y z
N MET A 1 58.82 22.30 35.99
CA MET A 1 57.61 21.78 36.66
C MET A 1 56.79 20.98 35.61
N THR A 2 57.06 19.69 35.49
CA THR A 2 56.60 18.80 34.41
C THR A 2 55.45 17.96 34.94
N LEU A 3 54.26 18.26 34.41
CA LEU A 3 53.05 17.49 34.76
C LEU A 3 53.09 16.12 34.04
N ARG A 4 53.25 15.03 34.78
CA ARG A 4 53.11 13.65 34.28
C ARG A 4 51.64 13.24 34.41
N ILE A 5 50.90 13.27 33.30
CA ILE A 5 49.55 12.70 33.20
C ILE A 5 49.69 11.19 33.13
N ARG A 6 49.07 10.46 34.09
CA ARG A 6 49.12 8.99 34.15
C ARG A 6 48.21 8.38 33.06
N ARG A 7 48.78 7.57 32.20
CA ARG A 7 48.12 6.83 31.08
C ARG A 7 46.80 6.10 31.46
N ARG A 8 46.63 5.80 32.76
CA ARG A 8 45.46 5.05 33.23
C ARG A 8 44.17 5.90 33.34
N GLU A 9 44.27 7.20 33.45
CA GLU A 9 43.07 8.09 33.53
C GLU A 9 42.54 8.45 32.13
N VAL A 10 43.39 8.47 31.10
CA VAL A 10 42.97 8.70 29.73
C VAL A 10 42.20 7.51 29.18
N LEU A 11 42.53 6.29 29.58
CA LEU A 11 41.82 5.07 29.15
C LEU A 11 40.44 4.90 29.83
N ARG A 12 40.23 5.47 31.02
CA ARG A 12 38.90 5.44 31.68
C ARG A 12 37.94 6.47 31.10
N GLY A 13 38.41 7.59 30.59
CA GLY A 13 37.61 8.62 29.94
C GLY A 13 37.12 8.19 28.55
N LEU A 14 37.93 7.41 27.80
CA LEU A 14 37.55 6.91 26.48
C LEU A 14 36.56 5.73 26.51
N ALA A 15 36.56 4.94 27.57
CA ALA A 15 35.62 3.83 27.75
C ALA A 15 34.19 4.31 28.10
N ALA A 16 34.06 5.46 28.79
CA ALA A 16 32.76 6.03 29.16
C ALA A 16 32.09 6.79 27.98
N ALA A 17 32.87 7.34 27.05
CA ALA A 17 32.35 8.03 25.87
C ALA A 17 31.93 7.05 24.75
N GLY A 18 32.48 5.83 24.70
CA GLY A 18 32.14 4.80 23.73
C GLY A 18 30.84 4.03 24.04
N ALA A 19 30.45 3.94 25.31
CA ALA A 19 29.24 3.21 25.71
C ALA A 19 27.92 4.02 25.54
N GLY A 20 28.02 5.35 25.49
CA GLY A 20 26.86 6.21 25.30
C GLY A 20 26.39 6.39 23.85
N ALA A 21 27.26 6.08 22.88
CA ALA A 21 26.96 6.27 21.45
C ALA A 21 26.36 5.04 20.75
N LEU A 22 26.37 3.86 21.41
CA LEU A 22 25.80 2.62 20.89
C LEU A 22 24.37 2.32 21.37
N ALA A 23 23.85 3.10 22.31
CA ALA A 23 22.49 2.90 22.85
C ALA A 23 21.41 3.75 22.18
N ALA A 24 21.75 4.56 21.18
CA ALA A 24 20.79 5.48 20.53
C ALA A 24 20.34 5.06 19.14
N SER A 25 20.66 3.84 18.68
CA SER A 25 20.24 3.39 17.33
C SER A 25 19.39 2.12 17.32
N SER A 26 18.69 1.82 18.40
CA SER A 26 17.78 0.68 18.43
C SER A 26 16.58 0.97 19.28
N ALA A 27 15.70 1.82 18.83
CA ALA A 27 14.28 1.81 19.20
C ALA A 27 13.55 2.84 18.34
N HIS A 28 13.54 2.69 17.02
CA HIS A 28 12.26 2.86 16.37
C HIS A 28 11.48 1.60 16.73
N ALA A 29 11.23 1.39 18.01
CA ALA A 29 10.15 0.59 18.47
C ALA A 29 8.92 1.12 17.73
N LEU A 30 8.27 0.23 17.01
CA LEU A 30 7.06 0.46 16.26
C LEU A 30 6.19 1.43 17.05
N ASP A 31 6.10 2.67 16.57
CA ASP A 31 5.16 3.65 17.08
C ASP A 31 3.83 2.92 17.22
N PRO A 32 3.15 2.93 18.38
CA PRO A 32 1.83 2.33 18.51
C PRO A 32 0.86 2.81 17.44
N ASP A 33 1.16 3.92 16.75
CA ASP A 33 0.44 4.49 15.61
C ASP A 33 0.91 3.99 14.24
N SER A 34 1.90 3.10 14.14
CA SER A 34 2.38 2.51 12.86
C SER A 34 1.39 1.51 12.23
N ARG A 35 0.11 1.69 12.49
CA ARG A 35 -0.95 0.87 11.89
C ARG A 35 -1.17 1.25 10.44
N VAL A 36 -1.12 0.25 9.56
CA VAL A 36 -1.44 0.43 8.15
C VAL A 36 -2.89 0.87 8.00
N GLY A 37 -3.11 2.02 7.37
CA GLY A 37 -4.44 2.53 7.03
C GLY A 37 -4.78 2.28 5.56
N ILE A 38 -6.06 2.08 5.28
CA ILE A 38 -6.61 2.19 3.93
C ILE A 38 -7.35 3.53 3.86
N ALA A 39 -6.96 4.35 2.90
CA ALA A 39 -7.73 5.52 2.54
C ALA A 39 -8.79 5.14 1.49
N VAL A 40 -9.96 5.74 1.56
CA VAL A 40 -11.02 5.64 0.55
C VAL A 40 -11.15 7.00 -0.11
N LEU A 41 -11.00 7.04 -1.43
CA LEU A 41 -11.12 8.25 -2.23
C LEU A 41 -12.59 8.66 -2.35
N GLU A 42 -12.95 9.80 -1.80
CA GLU A 42 -14.27 10.39 -1.90
C GLU A 42 -14.43 11.10 -3.25
N HIS A 43 -14.68 10.32 -4.31
CA HIS A 43 -14.83 10.84 -5.67
C HIS A 43 -15.99 10.18 -6.41
N GLY A 44 -16.86 11.00 -6.96
CA GLY A 44 -18.09 10.53 -7.61
C GLY A 44 -19.14 10.02 -6.61
N SER A 45 -20.32 9.69 -7.09
CA SER A 45 -21.42 9.17 -6.25
C SER A 45 -21.25 7.71 -5.84
N GLY A 46 -20.33 7.00 -6.48
CA GLY A 46 -20.10 5.56 -6.26
C GLY A 46 -19.03 5.21 -5.25
N TYR A 47 -18.36 6.19 -4.62
CA TYR A 47 -17.26 5.90 -3.69
C TYR A 47 -17.70 5.09 -2.45
N ASP A 48 -18.97 5.17 -2.05
CA ASP A 48 -19.56 4.37 -0.98
C ASP A 48 -20.48 3.25 -1.51
N ALA A 49 -20.20 2.72 -2.69
CA ALA A 49 -21.00 1.65 -3.30
C ALA A 49 -21.02 0.35 -2.49
N ARG A 50 -20.07 0.19 -1.56
CA ARG A 50 -19.93 -1.01 -0.70
C ARG A 50 -19.76 -0.62 0.77
N PRO A 51 -20.80 -0.04 1.42
CA PRO A 51 -20.71 0.44 2.79
C PRO A 51 -20.36 -0.69 3.75
N GLY A 52 -19.42 -0.42 4.69
CA GLY A 52 -18.92 -1.37 5.68
C GLY A 52 -17.97 -2.45 5.14
N ALA A 53 -17.79 -2.54 3.82
CA ALA A 53 -16.96 -3.59 3.24
C ALA A 53 -15.47 -3.40 3.51
N VAL A 54 -15.00 -2.16 3.60
CA VAL A 54 -13.59 -1.85 3.89
C VAL A 54 -13.29 -2.16 5.34
N GLU A 55 -14.17 -1.82 6.27
CA GLU A 55 -14.05 -2.15 7.69
C GLU A 55 -13.98 -3.66 7.93
N GLU A 56 -14.92 -4.42 7.35
CA GLU A 56 -14.93 -5.88 7.45
C GLU A 56 -13.65 -6.48 6.90
N ARG A 57 -13.18 -5.91 5.80
CA ARG A 57 -11.93 -6.29 5.17
C ARG A 57 -10.71 -6.08 6.07
N LEU A 58 -10.62 -4.92 6.73
CA LEU A 58 -9.56 -4.59 7.69
C LEU A 58 -9.61 -5.53 8.91
N TRP A 59 -10.81 -5.82 9.40
CA TRP A 59 -11.02 -6.74 10.51
C TRP A 59 -10.56 -8.18 10.17
N GLU A 60 -10.93 -8.70 9.01
CA GLU A 60 -10.49 -10.01 8.53
C GLU A 60 -8.96 -10.06 8.32
N THR A 61 -8.36 -8.96 7.85
CA THR A 61 -6.89 -8.86 7.73
C THR A 61 -6.21 -8.99 9.09
N THR A 62 -6.72 -8.31 10.12
CA THR A 62 -6.19 -8.40 11.49
C THR A 62 -6.24 -9.82 12.04
N LYS A 63 -7.28 -10.59 11.72
CA LYS A 63 -7.41 -11.98 12.17
C LYS A 63 -6.44 -12.95 11.49
N ARG A 64 -6.09 -12.69 10.24
CA ARG A 64 -5.40 -13.65 9.37
C ARG A 64 -3.93 -13.32 9.15
N THR A 65 -3.50 -12.14 9.56
CA THR A 65 -2.13 -11.66 9.37
C THR A 65 -1.60 -11.03 10.65
N SER A 66 -0.29 -10.85 10.72
CA SER A 66 0.37 -10.08 11.79
C SER A 66 0.39 -8.57 11.53
N ILE A 67 -0.22 -8.10 10.43
CA ILE A 67 -0.24 -6.68 10.11
C ILE A 67 -1.17 -5.95 11.08
N LEU A 68 -0.64 -4.92 11.73
CA LEU A 68 -1.44 -4.00 12.51
C LEU A 68 -2.13 -3.03 11.55
N VAL A 69 -3.43 -3.15 11.40
CA VAL A 69 -4.23 -2.25 10.57
C VAL A 69 -5.08 -1.32 11.41
N ARG A 70 -5.38 -0.14 10.90
CA ARG A 70 -6.40 0.75 11.45
C ARG A 70 -7.77 0.08 11.25
N LYS A 71 -8.61 0.09 12.28
CA LYS A 71 -9.91 -0.61 12.22
C LYS A 71 -10.93 0.06 11.29
N ARG A 72 -10.74 1.35 11.00
CA ARG A 72 -11.62 2.12 10.13
C ARG A 72 -10.84 2.72 8.96
N PRO A 73 -11.40 2.74 7.76
CA PRO A 73 -10.82 3.47 6.64
C PRO A 73 -10.85 4.97 6.92
N ILE A 74 -10.05 5.70 6.16
CA ILE A 74 -9.97 7.16 6.22
C ILE A 74 -10.54 7.68 4.91
N GLY A 75 -11.68 8.40 4.95
CA GLY A 75 -12.18 9.12 3.79
C GLY A 75 -11.23 10.27 3.44
N VAL A 76 -10.84 10.40 2.19
CA VAL A 76 -9.93 11.46 1.72
C VAL A 76 -10.40 12.00 0.38
N LYS A 77 -10.25 13.29 0.20
CA LYS A 77 -10.39 13.95 -1.11
C LYS A 77 -9.06 13.86 -1.88
N ALA A 78 -9.14 13.91 -3.19
CA ALA A 78 -7.96 13.85 -4.05
C ALA A 78 -6.96 15.00 -3.82
N THR A 79 -7.40 16.10 -3.19
CA THR A 79 -6.55 17.26 -2.83
C THR A 79 -6.02 17.22 -1.40
N ASP A 80 -6.35 16.19 -0.62
CA ASP A 80 -5.95 16.12 0.79
C ASP A 80 -4.44 15.78 0.93
N PRO A 81 -3.64 16.63 1.58
CA PRO A 81 -2.23 16.34 1.84
C PRO A 81 -1.99 15.08 2.68
N ALA A 82 -2.99 14.64 3.47
CA ALA A 82 -2.91 13.41 4.26
C ALA A 82 -2.65 12.17 3.40
N LEU A 83 -2.96 12.21 2.09
CA LEU A 83 -2.63 11.14 1.15
C LEU A 83 -1.17 10.70 1.25
N PHE A 84 -0.22 11.63 1.43
CA PHE A 84 1.21 11.31 1.46
C PHE A 84 1.66 10.54 2.71
N THR A 85 0.79 10.42 3.70
CA THR A 85 1.03 9.60 4.91
C THR A 85 0.43 8.18 4.78
N LEU A 86 -0.29 7.90 3.71
CA LEU A 86 -1.03 6.65 3.51
C LEU A 86 -0.43 5.85 2.36
N PRO A 87 -0.11 4.57 2.56
CA PRO A 87 0.51 3.74 1.52
C PRO A 87 -0.49 3.23 0.49
N LEU A 88 -1.78 3.17 0.82
CA LEU A 88 -2.83 2.58 0.00
C LEU A 88 -4.07 3.48 -0.05
N LEU A 89 -4.49 3.80 -1.26
CA LEU A 89 -5.73 4.51 -1.57
C LEU A 89 -6.65 3.58 -2.35
N LEU A 90 -7.88 3.41 -1.87
CA LEU A 90 -8.93 2.71 -2.59
C LEU A 90 -9.80 3.73 -3.34
N TRP A 91 -9.94 3.53 -4.64
CA TRP A 91 -10.93 4.20 -5.47
C TRP A 91 -12.01 3.19 -5.86
N LEU A 92 -13.15 3.28 -5.22
CA LEU A 92 -14.33 2.45 -5.46
C LEU A 92 -15.32 3.21 -6.33
N GLY A 93 -15.99 2.55 -7.26
CA GLY A 93 -17.03 3.16 -8.06
C GLY A 93 -17.91 2.13 -8.78
N ASN A 94 -19.12 2.54 -9.17
CA ASN A 94 -20.10 1.65 -9.79
C ASN A 94 -20.85 2.27 -10.95
N GLY A 95 -20.39 3.41 -11.44
CA GLY A 95 -21.05 4.13 -12.52
C GLY A 95 -20.20 5.29 -13.04
N ASP A 96 -20.84 6.27 -13.64
CA ASP A 96 -20.16 7.47 -14.11
C ASP A 96 -19.68 8.34 -12.94
N ALA A 97 -18.57 9.03 -13.15
CA ALA A 97 -18.01 9.98 -12.22
C ALA A 97 -17.48 11.21 -12.98
N PRO A 98 -17.53 12.40 -12.36
CA PRO A 98 -16.97 13.61 -12.97
C PRO A 98 -15.46 13.42 -13.19
N PRO A 99 -14.87 14.09 -14.19
CA PRO A 99 -13.43 14.12 -14.34
C PRO A 99 -12.76 14.71 -13.09
N PHE A 100 -11.60 14.18 -12.71
CA PHE A 100 -10.77 14.87 -11.72
C PHE A 100 -10.42 16.28 -12.19
N GLU A 101 -10.47 17.23 -11.30
CA GLU A 101 -9.92 18.55 -11.56
C GLU A 101 -8.39 18.46 -11.80
N THR A 102 -7.82 19.46 -12.46
CA THR A 102 -6.38 19.48 -12.74
C THR A 102 -5.54 19.38 -11.47
N ALA A 103 -5.95 20.06 -10.40
CA ALA A 103 -5.28 20.00 -9.10
C ALA A 103 -5.33 18.60 -8.48
N GLU A 104 -6.48 17.93 -8.57
CA GLU A 104 -6.71 16.57 -8.10
C GLU A 104 -5.83 15.57 -8.86
N SER A 105 -5.89 15.60 -10.21
CA SER A 105 -5.06 14.76 -11.06
C SER A 105 -3.57 14.93 -10.78
N ASN A 106 -3.12 16.17 -10.60
CA ASN A 106 -1.72 16.47 -10.32
C ASN A 106 -1.29 15.94 -8.95
N LEU A 107 -2.13 16.08 -7.92
CA LEU A 107 -1.80 15.61 -6.57
C LEU A 107 -1.78 14.08 -6.49
N LEU A 108 -2.83 13.43 -7.03
CA LEU A 108 -2.90 11.97 -7.10
C LEU A 108 -1.73 11.39 -7.90
N GLY A 109 -1.42 11.97 -9.05
CA GLY A 109 -0.29 11.54 -9.88
C GLY A 109 1.06 11.69 -9.17
N ARG A 110 1.27 12.75 -8.38
CA ARG A 110 2.46 12.92 -7.54
C ARG A 110 2.49 11.90 -6.41
N TRP A 111 1.36 11.67 -5.73
CA TRP A 111 1.26 10.69 -4.67
C TRP A 111 1.58 9.27 -5.17
N VAL A 112 1.01 8.86 -6.30
CA VAL A 112 1.32 7.56 -6.93
C VAL A 112 2.81 7.46 -7.23
N ARG A 113 3.43 8.50 -7.84
CA ARG A 113 4.89 8.51 -8.14
C ARG A 113 5.74 8.51 -6.87
N ALA A 114 5.26 9.12 -5.79
CA ALA A 114 5.96 9.15 -4.49
C ALA A 114 5.94 7.81 -3.75
N GLY A 115 5.20 6.80 -4.23
CA GLY A 115 5.21 5.46 -3.65
C GLY A 115 3.85 4.93 -3.23
N GLY A 116 2.80 5.74 -3.31
CA GLY A 116 1.44 5.29 -3.05
C GLY A 116 0.98 4.20 -4.00
N LEU A 117 0.18 3.26 -3.51
CA LEU A 117 -0.53 2.27 -4.32
C LEU A 117 -1.99 2.69 -4.47
N LEU A 118 -2.43 2.90 -5.69
CA LEU A 118 -3.84 3.12 -6.00
C LEU A 118 -4.50 1.78 -6.34
N LEU A 119 -5.40 1.32 -5.47
CA LEU A 119 -6.28 0.19 -5.75
C LEU A 119 -7.61 0.72 -6.27
N ILE A 120 -8.01 0.29 -7.45
CA ILE A 120 -9.30 0.62 -8.05
C ILE A 120 -10.15 -0.64 -8.07
N ASP A 121 -11.40 -0.54 -7.63
CA ASP A 121 -12.33 -1.67 -7.63
C ASP A 121 -13.66 -1.28 -8.29
N ASP A 122 -13.99 -1.96 -9.38
CA ASP A 122 -15.21 -1.76 -10.14
C ASP A 122 -16.36 -2.51 -9.47
N ALA A 123 -17.19 -1.78 -8.79
CA ALA A 123 -18.40 -2.27 -8.12
C ALA A 123 -19.65 -2.22 -9.01
N SER A 124 -19.48 -1.99 -10.32
CA SER A 124 -20.59 -1.94 -11.28
C SER A 124 -21.33 -3.26 -11.39
N PRO A 125 -22.62 -3.22 -11.71
CA PRO A 125 -23.37 -4.42 -12.08
C PRO A 125 -22.71 -5.14 -13.27
N GLU A 126 -22.99 -6.43 -13.41
CA GLU A 126 -22.53 -7.22 -14.54
C GLU A 126 -23.03 -6.59 -15.85
N GLY A 127 -22.13 -6.48 -16.84
CA GLY A 127 -22.42 -5.87 -18.14
C GLY A 127 -22.37 -4.33 -18.18
N ALA A 128 -22.17 -3.65 -17.04
CA ALA A 128 -22.00 -2.20 -17.02
C ALA A 128 -20.50 -1.81 -17.08
N ASP A 129 -20.15 -0.94 -18.02
CA ASP A 129 -18.77 -0.50 -18.28
C ASP A 129 -18.54 1.00 -18.06
N ALA A 130 -19.53 1.71 -17.48
CA ALA A 130 -19.44 3.16 -17.29
C ALA A 130 -18.23 3.52 -16.37
N PHE A 131 -18.05 2.80 -15.26
CA PHE A 131 -16.92 3.05 -14.38
C PHE A 131 -15.58 2.65 -15.01
N ASP A 132 -15.53 1.59 -15.81
CA ASP A 132 -14.31 1.22 -16.56
C ASP A 132 -13.87 2.35 -17.50
N ALA A 133 -14.81 2.97 -18.20
CA ALA A 133 -14.53 4.13 -19.06
C ALA A 133 -13.97 5.32 -18.26
N VAL A 134 -14.57 5.62 -17.09
CA VAL A 134 -14.05 6.65 -16.16
C VAL A 134 -12.63 6.34 -15.74
N VAL A 135 -12.38 5.12 -15.26
CA VAL A 135 -11.05 4.68 -14.79
C VAL A 135 -10.00 4.87 -15.86
N ARG A 136 -10.26 4.38 -17.08
CA ARG A 136 -9.28 4.49 -18.20
C ARG A 136 -9.00 5.93 -18.59
N ARG A 137 -10.04 6.77 -18.67
CA ARG A 137 -9.91 8.20 -18.93
C ARG A 137 -9.05 8.90 -17.88
N GLU A 138 -9.34 8.67 -16.60
CA GLU A 138 -8.64 9.36 -15.53
C GLU A 138 -7.21 8.85 -15.34
N LEU A 139 -6.96 7.56 -15.47
CA LEU A 139 -5.60 7.01 -15.40
C LEU A 139 -4.70 7.56 -16.51
N GLN A 140 -5.23 7.76 -17.72
CA GLN A 140 -4.48 8.39 -18.81
C GLN A 140 -4.09 9.84 -18.50
N ARG A 141 -4.94 10.56 -17.74
CA ARG A 141 -4.65 11.93 -17.29
C ARG A 141 -3.68 11.97 -16.12
N LEU A 142 -3.83 11.05 -15.15
CA LEU A 142 -2.96 10.94 -13.98
C LEU A 142 -1.53 10.52 -14.32
N LEU A 143 -1.41 9.56 -15.23
CA LEU A 143 -0.16 8.88 -15.59
C LEU A 143 0.02 8.84 -17.11
N PRO A 144 0.22 10.00 -17.76
CA PRO A 144 0.36 10.08 -19.22
C PRO A 144 1.47 9.15 -19.72
N GLY A 145 1.21 8.44 -20.81
CA GLY A 145 2.16 7.53 -21.42
C GLY A 145 2.39 6.20 -20.69
N ARG A 146 1.60 5.94 -19.61
CA ARG A 146 1.65 4.68 -18.89
C ARG A 146 0.34 3.92 -19.10
N PRO A 147 0.34 2.85 -19.91
CA PRO A 147 -0.87 2.10 -20.20
C PRO A 147 -1.29 1.23 -19.03
N LEU A 148 -2.60 1.06 -18.86
CA LEU A 148 -3.17 0.04 -18.01
C LEU A 148 -3.07 -1.32 -18.73
N VAL A 149 -2.32 -2.26 -18.15
CA VAL A 149 -2.03 -3.56 -18.74
C VAL A 149 -2.48 -4.71 -17.85
N ARG A 150 -2.76 -5.86 -18.42
CA ARG A 150 -3.07 -7.08 -17.64
C ARG A 150 -1.84 -7.55 -16.89
N LEU A 151 -2.00 -7.80 -15.59
CA LEU A 151 -0.95 -8.39 -14.77
C LEU A 151 -0.84 -9.89 -15.07
N SER A 152 0.38 -10.36 -15.30
CA SER A 152 0.63 -11.80 -15.54
C SER A 152 0.28 -12.62 -14.31
N ASN A 153 -0.06 -13.90 -14.48
CA ASN A 153 -0.37 -14.81 -13.37
C ASN A 153 0.82 -15.02 -12.41
N ASP A 154 2.04 -14.70 -12.85
CA ASP A 154 3.25 -14.73 -12.02
C ASP A 154 3.49 -13.46 -11.22
N HIS A 155 2.63 -12.44 -11.39
CA HIS A 155 2.79 -11.16 -10.72
C HIS A 155 2.81 -11.34 -9.20
N THR A 156 3.69 -10.61 -8.52
CA THR A 156 3.92 -10.71 -7.06
C THR A 156 2.63 -10.49 -6.25
N VAL A 157 1.67 -9.69 -6.73
CA VAL A 157 0.40 -9.47 -6.03
C VAL A 157 -0.37 -10.76 -5.77
N TYR A 158 -0.26 -11.77 -6.66
CA TYR A 158 -0.94 -13.05 -6.47
C TYR A 158 -0.24 -13.97 -5.46
N ARG A 159 0.96 -13.60 -4.98
CA ARG A 159 1.82 -14.40 -4.11
C ARG A 159 2.33 -13.63 -2.90
N SER A 160 1.78 -12.44 -2.63
CA SER A 160 2.29 -11.56 -1.56
C SER A 160 2.09 -12.15 -0.17
N PHE A 161 1.05 -12.96 0.04
CA PHE A 161 0.77 -13.67 1.28
C PHE A 161 0.15 -15.05 1.03
N PHE A 162 -0.95 -15.09 0.27
CA PHE A 162 -1.56 -16.33 -0.21
C PHE A 162 -1.10 -16.62 -1.64
N LEU A 163 -0.97 -17.91 -1.97
CA LEU A 163 -0.72 -18.34 -3.34
C LEU A 163 -2.06 -18.40 -4.07
N LEU A 164 -2.25 -17.51 -5.04
CA LEU A 164 -3.44 -17.41 -5.86
C LEU A 164 -3.07 -17.63 -7.33
N GLU A 165 -3.89 -18.40 -8.04
CA GLU A 165 -3.73 -18.60 -9.49
C GLU A 165 -4.31 -17.42 -10.28
N ARG A 166 -5.29 -16.72 -9.69
CA ARG A 166 -5.98 -15.58 -10.30
C ARG A 166 -6.64 -14.70 -9.22
N PRO A 167 -7.09 -13.47 -9.56
CA PRO A 167 -7.89 -12.67 -8.64
C PRO A 167 -9.31 -13.20 -8.52
N PHE A 168 -9.92 -12.94 -7.38
CA PHE A 168 -11.33 -13.21 -7.11
C PHE A 168 -11.99 -11.97 -6.53
N GLY A 169 -13.28 -11.83 -6.78
CA GLY A 169 -14.15 -10.81 -6.20
C GLY A 169 -15.56 -11.35 -6.00
N ARG A 170 -16.53 -10.47 -5.82
CA ARG A 170 -17.94 -10.85 -5.72
C ARG A 170 -18.46 -11.51 -6.99
N ILE A 171 -17.98 -11.02 -8.13
CA ILE A 171 -18.28 -11.58 -9.47
C ILE A 171 -17.00 -12.06 -10.13
N ASP A 172 -17.11 -12.89 -11.14
CA ASP A 172 -15.99 -13.45 -11.92
C ASP A 172 -15.99 -12.86 -13.35
N ARG A 173 -15.82 -11.52 -13.44
CA ARG A 173 -15.81 -10.81 -14.72
C ARG A 173 -14.49 -10.98 -15.47
N THR A 174 -13.36 -10.92 -14.74
CA THR A 174 -12.02 -11.04 -15.34
C THR A 174 -11.16 -12.01 -14.56
N ARG A 175 -10.28 -12.71 -15.29
CA ARG A 175 -9.34 -13.66 -14.69
C ARG A 175 -7.98 -13.05 -14.33
N THR A 176 -7.79 -11.77 -14.60
CA THR A 176 -6.56 -11.03 -14.28
C THR A 176 -6.91 -9.68 -13.69
N LEU A 177 -6.08 -9.19 -12.79
CA LEU A 177 -6.04 -7.76 -12.47
C LEU A 177 -5.40 -7.02 -13.63
N GLU A 178 -5.70 -5.73 -13.74
CA GLU A 178 -4.95 -4.81 -14.57
C GLU A 178 -4.09 -3.90 -13.68
N GLY A 179 -3.02 -3.35 -14.22
CA GLY A 179 -2.13 -2.47 -13.46
C GLY A 179 -1.36 -1.50 -14.31
N ILE A 180 -0.75 -0.52 -13.65
CA ILE A 180 0.22 0.41 -14.25
C ILE A 180 1.51 0.28 -13.47
N ASP A 181 2.59 -0.03 -14.19
CA ASP A 181 3.92 -0.10 -13.62
C ASP A 181 4.61 1.28 -13.68
N LEU A 182 5.21 1.65 -12.57
CA LEU A 182 6.12 2.79 -12.45
C LEU A 182 7.45 2.26 -11.91
N ASP A 183 8.48 2.40 -12.73
CA ASP A 183 9.82 1.89 -12.45
C ASP A 183 9.79 0.36 -12.17
N ASP A 184 10.11 -0.07 -10.98
CA ASP A 184 10.20 -1.48 -10.56
C ASP A 184 8.97 -1.99 -9.79
N ARG A 185 7.86 -1.25 -9.77
CA ARG A 185 6.64 -1.60 -9.03
C ARG A 185 5.36 -1.33 -9.79
N THR A 186 4.34 -2.12 -9.52
CA THR A 186 2.98 -1.81 -9.94
C THR A 186 2.38 -0.80 -8.97
N ALA A 187 2.14 0.39 -9.47
CA ALA A 187 1.69 1.55 -8.69
C ALA A 187 0.16 1.74 -8.71
N VAL A 188 -0.50 1.16 -9.70
CA VAL A 188 -1.96 1.09 -9.80
C VAL A 188 -2.35 -0.36 -9.98
N ILE A 189 -3.35 -0.81 -9.24
CA ILE A 189 -4.00 -2.12 -9.41
C ILE A 189 -5.48 -1.89 -9.62
N TYR A 190 -6.04 -2.48 -10.67
CA TYR A 190 -7.44 -2.38 -11.02
C TYR A 190 -8.11 -3.75 -11.04
N SER A 191 -9.16 -3.89 -10.24
CA SER A 191 -10.04 -5.05 -10.17
C SER A 191 -11.37 -4.74 -10.83
N ARG A 192 -11.82 -5.60 -11.73
CA ARG A 192 -13.16 -5.54 -12.31
C ARG A 192 -14.13 -6.57 -11.73
N ASN A 193 -13.75 -7.21 -10.63
CA ASN A 193 -14.49 -8.32 -10.04
C ASN A 193 -15.31 -7.93 -8.82
N ASP A 194 -15.51 -6.61 -8.55
CA ASP A 194 -16.22 -6.14 -7.36
C ASP A 194 -15.66 -6.80 -6.09
N LEU A 195 -14.36 -6.61 -5.86
CA LEU A 195 -13.63 -7.24 -4.79
C LEU A 195 -14.24 -6.92 -3.42
N PHE A 196 -14.57 -5.65 -3.18
CA PHE A 196 -15.14 -5.20 -1.92
C PHE A 196 -16.61 -5.60 -1.76
N GLY A 197 -17.34 -5.86 -2.84
CA GLY A 197 -18.69 -6.39 -2.78
C GLY A 197 -18.81 -7.76 -2.13
N ALA A 198 -17.70 -8.50 -2.02
CA ALA A 198 -17.65 -9.76 -1.33
C ALA A 198 -17.72 -9.65 0.21
N PHE A 199 -17.54 -8.46 0.81
CA PHE A 199 -17.29 -8.33 2.26
C PHE A 199 -18.37 -7.60 3.05
N GLY A 200 -19.23 -6.81 2.41
CA GLY A 200 -20.27 -6.05 3.13
C GLY A 200 -21.20 -6.96 3.93
N ARG A 201 -21.47 -6.56 5.18
CA ARG A 201 -22.45 -7.23 6.04
C ARG A 201 -23.77 -6.46 6.06
N ASP A 202 -24.87 -7.17 6.21
CA ASP A 202 -26.15 -6.58 6.53
C ASP A 202 -26.27 -6.33 8.06
N PRO A 203 -27.30 -5.61 8.53
CA PRO A 203 -27.51 -5.37 9.95
C PRO A 203 -27.76 -6.64 10.78
N GLY A 204 -28.18 -7.74 10.16
CA GLY A 204 -28.37 -9.04 10.79
C GLY A 204 -27.08 -9.87 10.88
N GLY A 205 -25.96 -9.33 10.37
CA GLY A 205 -24.66 -10.01 10.36
C GLY A 205 -24.45 -10.98 9.19
N GLY A 206 -25.45 -11.13 8.31
CA GLY A 206 -25.35 -11.89 7.07
C GLY A 206 -24.52 -11.13 6.00
N TRP A 207 -24.20 -11.83 4.91
CA TRP A 207 -23.55 -11.17 3.79
C TRP A 207 -24.56 -10.33 3.02
N ARG A 208 -24.21 -9.06 2.79
CA ARG A 208 -25.08 -8.12 2.07
C ARG A 208 -25.35 -8.51 0.62
N LEU A 209 -24.37 -9.08 -0.05
CA LEU A 209 -24.44 -9.44 -1.45
C LEU A 209 -24.02 -10.91 -1.65
N PRO A 210 -24.68 -11.64 -2.55
CA PRO A 210 -24.24 -12.96 -2.96
C PRO A 210 -22.92 -12.84 -3.76
N VAL A 211 -22.08 -13.85 -3.62
CA VAL A 211 -20.88 -14.02 -4.45
C VAL A 211 -21.17 -15.07 -5.51
N VAL A 212 -20.95 -14.73 -6.75
CA VAL A 212 -21.28 -15.58 -7.90
C VAL A 212 -20.12 -15.72 -8.88
N PRO A 213 -19.95 -16.90 -9.51
CA PRO A 213 -20.80 -18.11 -9.39
C PRO A 213 -20.44 -19.03 -8.20
N GLY A 214 -19.29 -18.84 -7.53
CA GLY A 214 -18.68 -19.83 -6.62
C GLY A 214 -19.05 -19.70 -5.13
N GLY A 215 -20.03 -18.86 -4.77
CA GLY A 215 -20.54 -18.75 -3.40
C GLY A 215 -19.45 -18.46 -2.36
N ASP A 216 -19.54 -19.13 -1.19
CA ASP A 216 -18.62 -18.89 -0.06
C ASP A 216 -17.18 -19.27 -0.36
N GLY A 217 -16.95 -20.27 -1.20
CA GLY A 217 -15.59 -20.61 -1.67
C GLY A 217 -14.93 -19.46 -2.44
N GLN A 218 -15.66 -18.84 -3.35
CA GLN A 218 -15.20 -17.67 -4.08
C GLN A 218 -15.03 -16.45 -3.15
N ARG A 219 -15.90 -16.27 -2.16
CA ARG A 219 -15.79 -15.24 -1.14
C ARG A 219 -14.48 -15.36 -0.35
N GLU A 220 -14.12 -16.56 0.08
CA GLU A 220 -12.85 -16.83 0.75
C GLU A 220 -11.66 -16.47 -0.15
N MET A 221 -11.73 -16.81 -1.45
CA MET A 221 -10.68 -16.44 -2.40
C MET A 221 -10.63 -14.93 -2.67
N ALA A 222 -11.76 -14.23 -2.69
CA ALA A 222 -11.83 -12.78 -2.77
C ALA A 222 -11.17 -12.14 -1.53
N LEU A 223 -11.40 -12.70 -0.34
CA LEU A 223 -10.74 -12.27 0.88
C LEU A 223 -9.22 -12.39 0.76
N ARG A 224 -8.71 -13.53 0.29
CA ARG A 224 -7.28 -13.74 0.05
C ARG A 224 -6.70 -12.77 -0.98
N THR A 225 -7.44 -12.51 -2.07
CA THR A 225 -7.04 -11.52 -3.09
C THR A 225 -6.80 -10.17 -2.47
N GLY A 226 -7.73 -9.69 -1.70
CA GLY A 226 -7.57 -8.39 -1.10
C GLY A 226 -6.45 -8.38 -0.02
N ILE A 227 -6.20 -9.46 0.79
CA ILE A 227 -5.05 -9.53 1.72
C ILE A 227 -3.76 -9.43 0.92
N ASN A 228 -3.67 -10.13 -0.20
CA ASN A 228 -2.51 -10.04 -1.07
C ASN A 228 -2.25 -8.62 -1.57
N VAL A 229 -3.29 -7.88 -1.98
CA VAL A 229 -3.13 -6.47 -2.40
C VAL A 229 -2.61 -5.59 -1.26
N LEU A 230 -3.15 -5.76 -0.04
CA LEU A 230 -2.69 -5.01 1.13
C LEU A 230 -1.25 -5.36 1.49
N MET A 231 -0.90 -6.65 1.47
CA MET A 231 0.48 -7.12 1.70
C MET A 231 1.43 -6.57 0.64
N TYR A 232 1.01 -6.57 -0.62
CA TYR A 232 1.79 -6.00 -1.71
C TYR A 232 2.08 -4.51 -1.45
N ALA A 233 1.07 -3.73 -1.08
CA ALA A 233 1.21 -2.30 -0.77
C ALA A 233 2.20 -2.04 0.39
N THR A 234 2.11 -2.84 1.45
CA THR A 234 2.98 -2.68 2.63
C THR A 234 4.42 -3.15 2.39
N CYS A 235 4.58 -4.25 1.64
CA CYS A 235 5.91 -4.76 1.29
C CYS A 235 6.69 -3.85 0.34
N LEU A 236 6.01 -3.10 -0.53
CA LEU A 236 6.65 -2.11 -1.40
C LEU A 236 7.30 -0.98 -0.59
N SER A 237 6.63 -0.50 0.45
CA SER A 237 7.19 0.51 1.36
C SER A 237 8.44 -0.03 2.07
N TYR A 238 8.38 -1.25 2.60
CA TYR A 238 9.50 -1.88 3.29
C TYR A 238 10.73 -2.13 2.40
N LYS A 239 10.55 -2.55 1.15
CA LYS A 239 11.66 -2.74 0.19
C LYS A 239 12.35 -1.43 -0.16
N ARG A 240 11.61 -0.33 -0.27
CA ARG A 240 12.20 1.00 -0.50
C ARG A 240 13.07 1.44 0.66
N ASP A 241 12.61 1.24 1.89
CA ASP A 241 13.39 1.56 3.09
C ASP A 241 14.66 0.71 3.17
N GLN A 242 14.60 -0.57 2.79
CA GLN A 242 15.79 -1.42 2.74
C GLN A 242 16.81 -1.00 1.67
N VAL A 243 16.37 -0.59 0.49
CA VAL A 243 17.27 -0.06 -0.55
C VAL A 243 17.95 1.23 -0.07
N HIS A 244 17.21 2.12 0.59
CA HIS A 244 17.78 3.33 1.19
C HIS A 244 18.79 3.01 2.30
N VAL A 245 18.52 2.05 3.17
CA VAL A 245 19.45 1.61 4.23
C VAL A 245 20.73 1.06 3.61
N THR A 246 20.62 0.22 2.60
CA THR A 246 21.79 -0.35 1.91
C THR A 246 22.62 0.73 1.22
N GLU A 247 22.01 1.71 0.58
CA GLU A 247 22.69 2.82 -0.07
C GLU A 247 23.34 3.76 0.96
N ILE A 248 22.67 4.05 2.08
CA ILE A 248 23.22 4.84 3.18
C ILE A 248 24.44 4.13 3.79
N LEU A 249 24.37 2.81 4.01
CA LEU A 249 25.49 2.01 4.53
C LEU A 249 26.66 1.96 3.54
N ARG A 250 26.36 1.86 2.24
CA ARG A 250 27.38 1.91 1.19
C ARG A 250 28.07 3.28 1.18
N ARG A 251 27.37 4.39 1.25
CA ARG A 251 27.93 5.75 1.32
C ARG A 251 28.73 5.98 2.60
N ARG A 252 28.37 5.37 3.73
CA ARG A 252 29.13 5.45 4.98
C ARG A 252 30.47 4.69 4.88
N LYS A 253 30.50 3.52 4.24
CA LYS A 253 31.76 2.78 4.02
C LYS A 253 32.78 3.58 3.21
N TRP A 254 32.35 4.33 2.20
CA TRP A 254 33.24 5.20 1.40
C TRP A 254 33.87 6.36 2.18
N ARG A 255 33.28 6.76 3.31
CA ARG A 255 33.84 7.83 4.15
C ARG A 255 34.84 7.34 5.21
N VAL A 256 34.92 6.05 5.42
CA VAL A 256 35.86 5.45 6.40
C VAL A 256 37.20 5.11 5.75
N ASP A 257 37.23 4.89 4.46
CA ASP A 257 38.45 4.51 3.74
C ASP A 257 39.32 5.69 3.27
N ASP A 258 38.80 6.94 3.32
CA ASP A 258 39.52 8.16 2.92
C ASP A 258 40.34 8.80 4.07
N GLY A 259 40.45 8.16 5.22
CA GLY A 259 41.10 8.71 6.42
C GLY A 259 42.17 7.81 7.04
N GLY A 260 43.16 7.37 6.31
CA GLY A 260 44.16 6.54 6.95
C GLY A 260 45.44 6.25 6.15
N SER A 261 46.11 7.27 5.64
CA SER A 261 47.53 7.14 5.34
C SER A 261 48.22 8.38 5.88
N VAL A 262 48.74 8.27 7.07
CA VAL A 262 49.79 9.15 7.58
C VAL A 262 50.99 8.28 7.86
N ARG A 263 52.05 8.59 7.17
CA ARG A 263 53.43 8.06 7.37
C ARG A 263 53.93 8.36 8.79
#